data_d5a4bc8e3522359ec3161f02707618a6
#
_entry.id   d5a4bc8e3522359ec3161f02707618a6
#
_cell.length_a   1.000
_cell.length_b   1.000
_cell.length_c   1.000
_cell.angle_alpha   90.00
_cell.angle_beta   90.00
_cell.angle_gamma   90.00
#
_symmetry.space_group_name_H-M   'P 1'
#
loop_
_entity.id
_entity.type
_entity.pdbx_description
1 polymer ?
#
loop_
_entity_poly.entity_id
_entity_poly.type
_entity_poly.pdbx_seq_one_letter_code
_entity_poly.pdbx_strand_id
1 'polypeptide(L)'
;LHVRSRRQRQMCIRDRLGIESKEETVSNTNDVAQVAESMIGRYDAVYIPTDNVLASSMPLLTSITNPKGLPVIVGEEGMVKGGGLASVAIDYTELGKLTGKMAIDIFGGKDIKTMPIQYTENPQLVVNKKVATEMGITIPDDVASKAKMIEE
;
A
#
# COMPACT_ATOMS: atom_id res chain seq x y z
N LEU A 1 -24.48 -13.76 0.75
CA LEU A 1 -23.23 -13.19 0.19
C LEU A 1 -22.04 -13.68 1.02
N HIS A 2 -21.30 -14.68 0.51
CA HIS A 2 -20.05 -15.09 1.14
C HIS A 2 -19.02 -13.95 0.97
N VAL A 3 -18.77 -13.21 2.05
CA VAL A 3 -17.69 -12.25 2.09
C VAL A 3 -16.37 -13.05 2.17
N ARG A 4 -15.69 -13.19 1.03
CA ARG A 4 -14.35 -13.78 1.01
C ARG A 4 -13.44 -12.96 1.92
N SER A 5 -12.66 -13.62 2.78
CA SER A 5 -11.68 -12.95 3.63
C SER A 5 -10.67 -12.16 2.76
N ARG A 6 -10.04 -11.13 3.31
CA ARG A 6 -8.99 -10.35 2.62
C ARG A 6 -7.92 -11.27 2.02
N ARG A 7 -7.51 -12.29 2.78
CA ARG A 7 -6.54 -13.31 2.37
C ARG A 7 -7.00 -14.09 1.13
N GLN A 8 -8.27 -14.55 1.10
CA GLN A 8 -8.82 -15.29 -0.06
C GLN A 8 -8.91 -14.42 -1.30
N ARG A 9 -9.24 -13.13 -1.17
CA ARG A 9 -9.27 -12.20 -2.32
C ARG A 9 -7.89 -11.98 -2.90
N GLN A 10 -6.87 -11.81 -2.06
CA GLN A 10 -5.48 -11.66 -2.50
C GLN A 10 -4.99 -12.92 -3.22
N MET A 11 -5.28 -14.11 -2.71
CA MET A 11 -4.95 -15.38 -3.38
C MET A 11 -5.58 -15.45 -4.78
N CYS A 12 -6.88 -15.18 -4.91
CA CYS A 12 -7.56 -15.23 -6.22
C CYS A 12 -7.00 -14.22 -7.23
N ILE A 13 -6.56 -13.04 -6.81
CA ILE A 13 -5.95 -12.04 -7.69
C ILE A 13 -4.57 -12.52 -8.16
N ARG A 14 -3.75 -13.05 -7.26
CA ARG A 14 -2.41 -13.58 -7.56
C ARG A 14 -2.47 -14.74 -8.53
N ASP A 15 -3.38 -15.70 -8.28
CA ASP A 15 -3.58 -16.87 -9.15
C ASP A 15 -3.98 -16.45 -10.57
N ARG A 16 -4.85 -15.44 -10.69
CA ARG A 16 -5.29 -14.91 -12.00
C ARG A 16 -4.16 -14.23 -12.77
N LEU A 17 -3.23 -13.60 -12.06
CA LEU A 17 -2.09 -12.90 -12.64
C LEU A 17 -0.85 -13.79 -12.81
N GLY A 18 -0.91 -15.06 -12.40
CA GLY A 18 0.24 -15.97 -12.40
C GLY A 18 1.36 -15.56 -11.44
N ILE A 19 1.02 -14.83 -10.37
CA ILE A 19 1.99 -14.36 -9.38
C ILE A 19 2.08 -15.39 -8.26
N GLU A 20 3.23 -16.02 -8.12
CA GLU A 20 3.55 -16.81 -6.94
C GLU A 20 3.78 -15.88 -5.75
N SER A 21 3.29 -16.26 -4.57
CA SER A 21 3.48 -15.44 -3.39
C SER A 21 3.61 -16.26 -2.14
N LYS A 22 4.48 -15.80 -1.27
CA LYS A 22 4.70 -16.36 0.06
C LYS A 22 4.52 -15.26 1.12
N GLU A 23 3.92 -15.60 2.24
CA GLU A 23 3.77 -14.68 3.36
C GLU A 23 4.99 -14.78 4.27
N GLU A 24 5.61 -13.64 4.53
CA GLU A 24 6.62 -13.49 5.58
C GLU A 24 5.99 -12.70 6.74
N THR A 25 6.32 -13.06 7.96
CA THR A 25 5.70 -12.45 9.16
C THR A 25 6.75 -11.68 9.94
N VAL A 26 6.38 -10.46 10.34
CA VAL A 26 7.14 -9.63 11.28
C VAL A 26 6.31 -9.51 12.54
N SER A 27 6.89 -9.91 13.68
CA SER A 27 6.19 -9.86 14.97
C SER A 27 6.37 -8.52 15.70
N ASN A 28 7.51 -7.87 15.47
CA ASN A 28 7.84 -6.58 16.06
C ASN A 28 8.89 -5.85 15.19
N THR A 29 9.17 -4.59 15.51
CA THR A 29 10.10 -3.75 14.74
C THR A 29 11.54 -4.28 14.71
N ASN A 30 11.97 -5.07 15.71
CA ASN A 30 13.33 -5.61 15.76
C ASN A 30 13.55 -6.71 14.72
N ASP A 31 12.49 -7.40 14.31
CA ASP A 31 12.55 -8.49 13.33
C ASP A 31 12.64 -7.96 11.88
N VAL A 32 12.27 -6.69 11.65
CA VAL A 32 12.16 -6.10 10.31
C VAL A 32 13.45 -6.24 9.51
N ALA A 33 14.59 -5.92 10.09
CA ALA A 33 15.88 -5.98 9.40
C ALA A 33 16.21 -7.41 8.96
N GLN A 34 16.10 -8.37 9.87
CA GLN A 34 16.39 -9.78 9.59
C GLN A 34 15.45 -10.36 8.53
N VAL A 35 14.15 -10.04 8.59
CA VAL A 35 13.19 -10.50 7.59
C VAL A 35 13.47 -9.85 6.24
N ALA A 36 13.76 -8.53 6.20
CA ALA A 36 14.13 -7.83 4.98
C ALA A 36 15.36 -8.45 4.30
N GLU A 37 16.42 -8.70 5.05
CA GLU A 37 17.63 -9.36 4.54
C GLU A 37 17.33 -10.77 4.00
N SER A 38 16.48 -11.53 4.69
CA SER A 38 16.11 -12.89 4.27
C SER A 38 15.32 -12.94 2.96
N MET A 39 14.70 -11.84 2.55
CA MET A 39 13.91 -11.76 1.31
C MET A 39 14.77 -11.50 0.07
N ILE A 40 15.97 -10.92 0.25
CA ILE A 40 16.85 -10.55 -0.87
C ILE A 40 17.28 -11.80 -1.64
N GLY A 41 17.14 -11.73 -2.98
CA GLY A 41 17.47 -12.84 -3.87
C GLY A 41 16.49 -14.02 -3.85
N ARG A 42 15.42 -13.93 -3.05
CA ARG A 42 14.36 -14.95 -2.98
C ARG A 42 13.05 -14.51 -3.62
N TYR A 43 12.83 -13.20 -3.67
CA TYR A 43 11.62 -12.59 -4.20
C TYR A 43 11.97 -11.48 -5.19
N ASP A 44 11.09 -11.28 -6.18
CA ASP A 44 11.21 -10.23 -7.19
C ASP A 44 10.61 -8.90 -6.72
N ALA A 45 9.68 -8.94 -5.75
CA ALA A 45 9.07 -7.79 -5.13
C ALA A 45 8.47 -8.13 -3.77
N VAL A 46 8.27 -7.11 -2.93
CA VAL A 46 7.58 -7.23 -1.64
C VAL A 46 6.30 -6.39 -1.67
N TYR A 47 5.20 -6.94 -1.19
CA TYR A 47 3.97 -6.20 -0.95
C TYR A 47 3.70 -6.08 0.55
N ILE A 48 3.57 -4.85 1.04
CA ILE A 48 3.26 -4.55 2.42
C ILE A 48 1.87 -3.88 2.49
N PRO A 49 0.86 -4.54 3.07
CA PRO A 49 -0.43 -3.91 3.30
C PRO A 49 -0.31 -2.78 4.34
N THR A 50 -1.35 -1.96 4.48
CA THR A 50 -1.40 -0.93 5.52
C THR A 50 -1.27 -1.58 6.90
N ASP A 51 -0.15 -1.31 7.58
CA ASP A 51 0.21 -1.81 8.91
C ASP A 51 1.05 -0.78 9.63
N ASN A 52 0.68 -0.44 10.88
CA ASN A 52 1.33 0.64 11.64
C ASN A 52 2.78 0.30 12.05
N VAL A 53 3.06 -0.98 12.35
CA VAL A 53 4.40 -1.43 12.73
C VAL A 53 5.35 -1.31 11.55
N LEU A 54 4.92 -1.81 10.39
CA LEU A 54 5.71 -1.74 9.16
C LEU A 54 5.79 -0.31 8.62
N ALA A 55 4.73 0.50 8.72
CA ALA A 55 4.76 1.90 8.31
C ALA A 55 5.83 2.70 9.07
N SER A 56 5.93 2.50 10.39
CA SER A 56 6.98 3.15 11.20
C SER A 56 8.39 2.65 10.92
N SER A 57 8.52 1.44 10.38
CA SER A 57 9.80 0.78 10.08
C SER A 57 10.20 0.88 8.61
N MET A 58 9.41 1.58 7.77
CA MET A 58 9.68 1.68 6.33
C MET A 58 11.10 2.18 6.01
N PRO A 59 11.62 3.25 6.65
CA PRO A 59 12.98 3.71 6.35
C PRO A 59 14.05 2.64 6.59
N LEU A 60 13.91 1.85 7.65
CA LEU A 60 14.82 0.74 7.93
C LEU A 60 14.70 -0.37 6.87
N LEU A 61 13.48 -0.79 6.57
CA LEU A 61 13.21 -1.84 5.59
C LEU A 61 13.75 -1.46 4.20
N THR A 62 13.43 -0.25 3.74
CA THR A 62 13.81 0.21 2.40
C THR A 62 15.31 0.53 2.27
N SER A 63 15.98 0.91 3.36
CA SER A 63 17.45 1.06 3.37
C SER A 63 18.16 -0.28 3.10
N ILE A 64 17.52 -1.40 3.38
CA ILE A 64 18.02 -2.75 3.13
C ILE A 64 17.64 -3.24 1.73
N THR A 65 16.37 -3.07 1.34
CA THR A 65 15.82 -3.65 0.11
C THR A 65 16.17 -2.85 -1.14
N ASN A 66 16.10 -1.50 -1.09
CA ASN A 66 16.32 -0.65 -2.26
C ASN A 66 17.71 -0.80 -2.88
N PRO A 67 18.82 -0.79 -2.10
CA PRO A 67 20.16 -0.99 -2.67
C PRO A 67 20.39 -2.37 -3.27
N LYS A 68 19.52 -3.33 -2.96
CA LYS A 68 19.56 -4.71 -3.47
C LYS A 68 18.60 -4.94 -4.64
N GLY A 69 17.93 -3.89 -5.11
CA GLY A 69 17.00 -3.97 -6.23
C GLY A 69 15.71 -4.73 -5.92
N LEU A 70 15.32 -4.87 -4.64
CA LEU A 70 14.09 -5.52 -4.23
C LEU A 70 12.99 -4.45 -4.00
N PRO A 71 12.10 -4.22 -4.98
CA PRO A 71 11.07 -3.19 -4.89
C PRO A 71 10.00 -3.51 -3.85
N VAL A 72 9.58 -2.49 -3.11
CA VAL A 72 8.57 -2.60 -2.08
C VAL A 72 7.32 -1.83 -2.50
N ILE A 73 6.24 -2.55 -2.78
CA ILE A 73 4.91 -2.01 -3.07
C ILE A 73 4.13 -1.94 -1.76
N VAL A 74 3.48 -0.83 -1.49
CA VAL A 74 2.90 -0.56 -0.17
C VAL A 74 1.42 -0.18 -0.22
N GLY A 75 0.75 -0.23 0.93
CA GLY A 75 -0.70 -0.02 1.05
C GLY A 75 -1.14 1.45 1.16
N GLU A 76 -0.19 2.41 1.38
CA GLU A 76 -0.54 3.81 1.59
C GLU A 76 0.60 4.78 1.21
N GLU A 77 0.25 6.08 1.03
CA GLU A 77 1.18 7.12 0.58
C GLU A 77 2.34 7.37 1.58
N GLY A 78 2.08 7.35 2.88
CA GLY A 78 3.10 7.57 3.90
C GLY A 78 4.24 6.55 3.83
N MET A 79 3.91 5.30 3.50
CA MET A 79 4.91 4.26 3.31
C MET A 79 5.70 4.43 2.00
N VAL A 80 5.11 5.06 0.95
CA VAL A 80 5.85 5.44 -0.27
C VAL A 80 6.88 6.52 0.05
N LYS A 81 6.52 7.52 0.86
CA LYS A 81 7.46 8.54 1.38
C LYS A 81 8.56 7.93 2.24
N GLY A 82 8.28 6.85 2.95
CA GLY A 82 9.26 6.07 3.70
C GLY A 82 10.20 5.20 2.85
N GLY A 83 10.21 5.37 1.53
CA GLY A 83 11.09 4.67 0.59
C GLY A 83 10.44 3.51 -0.18
N GLY A 84 9.14 3.27 -0.02
CA GLY A 84 8.39 2.33 -0.87
C GLY A 84 8.34 2.81 -2.33
N LEU A 85 8.26 1.88 -3.27
CA LEU A 85 8.27 2.22 -4.70
C LEU A 85 6.94 2.81 -5.17
N ALA A 86 5.83 2.16 -4.83
CA ALA A 86 4.52 2.58 -5.31
C ALA A 86 3.38 2.12 -4.39
N SER A 87 2.24 2.79 -4.50
CA SER A 87 1.00 2.45 -3.80
C SER A 87 -0.21 2.80 -4.65
N VAL A 88 -1.28 2.04 -4.50
CA VAL A 88 -2.63 2.48 -4.82
C VAL A 88 -3.27 2.89 -3.50
N ALA A 89 -3.15 4.18 -3.18
CA ALA A 89 -3.45 4.73 -1.88
C ALA A 89 -4.88 5.29 -1.79
N ILE A 90 -5.43 5.25 -0.59
CA ILE A 90 -6.67 5.95 -0.26
C ILE A 90 -6.31 7.41 0.04
N ASP A 91 -7.08 8.37 -0.53
CA ASP A 91 -7.01 9.75 -0.09
C ASP A 91 -7.74 9.91 1.24
N TYR A 92 -6.97 9.98 2.32
CA TYR A 92 -7.52 10.15 3.67
C TYR A 92 -8.21 11.50 3.89
N THR A 93 -7.87 12.53 3.10
CA THR A 93 -8.55 13.83 3.15
C THR A 93 -9.98 13.71 2.60
N GLU A 94 -10.13 13.04 1.46
CA GLU A 94 -11.46 12.77 0.89
C GLU A 94 -12.28 11.83 1.79
N LEU A 95 -11.65 10.81 2.37
CA LEU A 95 -12.30 9.93 3.34
C LEU A 95 -12.79 10.70 4.58
N GLY A 96 -11.98 11.63 5.08
CA GLY A 96 -12.34 12.52 6.20
C GLY A 96 -13.52 13.43 5.87
N LYS A 97 -13.54 14.04 4.68
CA LYS A 97 -14.67 14.86 4.20
C LYS A 97 -15.95 14.02 4.09
N LEU A 98 -15.85 12.81 3.55
CA LEU A 98 -16.98 11.90 3.43
C LEU A 98 -17.54 11.52 4.81
N THR A 99 -16.67 11.18 5.75
CA THR A 99 -17.04 10.87 7.13
C THR A 99 -17.70 12.06 7.82
N GLY A 100 -17.15 13.27 7.66
CA GLY A 100 -17.73 14.50 8.17
C GLY A 100 -19.13 14.78 7.62
N LYS A 101 -19.35 14.56 6.32
CA LYS A 101 -20.66 14.67 5.70
C LYS A 101 -21.67 13.67 6.29
N MET A 102 -21.24 12.42 6.50
CA MET A 102 -22.10 11.43 7.16
C MET A 102 -22.47 11.85 8.58
N ALA A 103 -21.54 12.42 9.34
CA ALA A 103 -21.81 12.93 10.69
C ALA A 103 -22.84 14.07 10.65
N ILE A 104 -22.73 15.02 9.72
CA ILE A 104 -23.72 16.11 9.54
C ILE A 104 -25.10 15.55 9.21
N ASP A 105 -25.20 14.57 8.33
CA ASP A 105 -26.46 13.90 8.00
C ASP A 105 -27.13 13.28 9.23
N ILE A 106 -26.33 12.61 10.10
CA ILE A 106 -26.82 12.01 11.36
C ILE A 106 -27.33 13.09 12.34
N PHE A 107 -26.57 14.17 12.52
CA PHE A 107 -26.99 15.30 13.37
C PHE A 107 -28.23 16.00 12.80
N GLY A 108 -28.44 15.95 11.49
CA GLY A 108 -29.65 16.43 10.82
C GLY A 108 -30.87 15.48 10.95
N GLY A 109 -30.73 14.37 11.67
CA GLY A 109 -31.83 13.43 11.96
C GLY A 109 -31.93 12.24 11.01
N LYS A 110 -30.93 12.03 10.12
CA LYS A 110 -30.91 10.83 9.25
C LYS A 110 -30.68 9.58 10.08
N ASP A 111 -31.54 8.56 9.87
CA ASP A 111 -31.40 7.29 10.58
C ASP A 111 -30.15 6.54 10.12
N ILE A 112 -29.23 6.31 11.05
CA ILE A 112 -27.97 5.58 10.79
C ILE A 112 -28.17 4.19 10.21
N LYS A 113 -29.30 3.53 10.55
CA LYS A 113 -29.63 2.19 10.04
C LYS A 113 -29.91 2.17 8.54
N THR A 114 -30.28 3.31 7.98
CA THR A 114 -30.59 3.47 6.55
C THR A 114 -29.39 3.97 5.74
N MET A 115 -28.30 4.35 6.41
CA MET A 115 -27.11 4.86 5.72
C MET A 115 -26.26 3.71 5.15
N PRO A 116 -25.96 3.73 3.84
CA PRO A 116 -25.06 2.74 3.27
C PRO A 116 -23.63 2.99 3.69
N ILE A 117 -22.83 1.92 3.71
CA ILE A 117 -21.37 2.06 3.85
C ILE A 117 -20.83 2.86 2.66
N GLN A 118 -20.06 3.89 2.94
CA GLN A 118 -19.45 4.74 1.93
C GLN A 118 -18.01 4.29 1.64
N TYR A 119 -17.58 4.49 0.40
CA TYR A 119 -16.24 4.19 -0.08
C TYR A 119 -15.70 5.41 -0.82
N THR A 120 -14.39 5.62 -0.79
CA THR A 120 -13.74 6.56 -1.69
C THR A 120 -13.70 5.97 -3.09
N GLU A 121 -14.17 6.72 -4.09
CA GLU A 121 -14.34 6.21 -5.47
C GLU A 121 -13.04 6.20 -6.27
N ASN A 122 -12.08 7.07 -5.91
CA ASN A 122 -10.87 7.30 -6.70
C ASN A 122 -9.62 7.02 -5.86
N PRO A 123 -9.12 5.77 -5.81
CA PRO A 123 -7.81 5.52 -5.21
C PRO A 123 -6.72 6.23 -6.02
N GLN A 124 -5.78 6.87 -5.33
CA GLN A 124 -4.68 7.58 -5.94
C GLN A 124 -3.50 6.64 -6.17
N LEU A 125 -3.03 6.54 -7.41
CA LEU A 125 -1.76 5.90 -7.69
C LEU A 125 -0.63 6.85 -7.29
N VAL A 126 0.29 6.37 -6.46
CA VAL A 126 1.44 7.13 -5.96
C VAL A 126 2.70 6.37 -6.30
N VAL A 127 3.72 7.04 -6.84
CA VAL A 127 4.99 6.42 -7.23
C VAL A 127 6.15 7.28 -6.74
N ASN A 128 7.15 6.65 -6.14
CA ASN A 128 8.41 7.29 -5.75
C ASN A 128 9.38 7.24 -6.93
N LYS A 129 9.53 8.39 -7.59
CA LYS A 129 10.37 8.53 -8.78
C LYS A 129 11.87 8.35 -8.45
N LYS A 130 12.29 8.83 -7.29
CA LYS A 130 13.68 8.68 -6.82
C LYS A 130 14.03 7.21 -6.65
N VAL A 131 13.22 6.46 -5.92
CA VAL A 131 13.41 5.03 -5.71
C VAL A 131 13.39 4.26 -7.03
N ALA A 132 12.44 4.56 -7.93
CA ALA A 132 12.41 3.95 -9.27
C ALA A 132 13.71 4.19 -10.04
N THR A 133 14.22 5.44 -10.02
CA THR A 133 15.47 5.81 -10.71
C THR A 133 16.68 5.09 -10.09
N GLU A 134 16.80 5.06 -8.77
CA GLU A 134 17.88 4.39 -8.05
C GLU A 134 17.92 2.87 -8.31
N MET A 135 16.75 2.27 -8.48
CA MET A 135 16.62 0.84 -8.82
C MET A 135 16.72 0.54 -10.32
N GLY A 136 16.82 1.56 -11.19
CA GLY A 136 16.78 1.38 -12.65
C GLY A 136 15.43 0.89 -13.17
N ILE A 137 14.34 1.14 -12.44
CA ILE A 137 12.98 0.74 -12.83
C ILE A 137 12.39 1.83 -13.72
N THR A 138 12.05 1.47 -14.95
CA THR A 138 11.32 2.35 -15.86
C THR A 138 9.84 2.35 -15.50
N ILE A 139 9.29 3.52 -15.18
CA ILE A 139 7.85 3.68 -14.91
C ILE A 139 7.13 3.75 -16.26
N PRO A 140 6.16 2.85 -16.55
CA PRO A 140 5.40 2.90 -17.79
C PRO A 140 4.61 4.22 -17.95
N ASP A 141 4.47 4.71 -19.17
CA ASP A 141 3.82 6.00 -19.46
C ASP A 141 2.35 6.05 -19.01
N ASP A 142 1.64 4.95 -19.09
CA ASP A 142 0.25 4.84 -18.63
C ASP A 142 0.14 4.89 -17.09
N VAL A 143 1.18 4.50 -16.36
CA VAL A 143 1.32 4.67 -14.91
C VAL A 143 1.73 6.11 -14.60
N ALA A 144 2.77 6.62 -15.26
CA ALA A 144 3.34 7.94 -15.02
C ALA A 144 2.30 9.07 -15.23
N SER A 145 1.44 8.92 -16.25
CA SER A 145 0.40 9.92 -16.57
C SER A 145 -0.72 10.02 -15.55
N LYS A 146 -0.92 8.99 -14.71
CA LYS A 146 -2.00 8.91 -13.72
C LYS A 146 -1.50 9.00 -12.28
N ALA A 147 -0.21 8.77 -12.07
CA ALA A 147 0.36 8.71 -10.75
C ALA A 147 0.72 10.08 -10.18
N LYS A 148 0.51 10.26 -8.90
CA LYS A 148 1.17 11.29 -8.12
C LYS A 148 2.62 10.88 -7.92
N MET A 149 3.54 11.65 -8.51
CA MET A 149 4.96 11.41 -8.36
C MET A 149 5.48 12.02 -7.05
N ILE A 150 6.27 11.25 -6.29
CA ILE A 150 7.00 11.70 -5.10
C ILE A 150 8.50 11.63 -5.41
N GLU A 151 9.24 12.63 -4.97
CA GLU A 151 10.70 12.75 -5.17
C GLU A 151 11.48 12.76 -3.84
N GLU A 152 10.85 12.23 -2.78
CA GLU A 152 11.44 12.16 -1.43
C GLU A 152 12.26 10.87 -1.23
#